data_90c00a866473c9978ea8cb5245a4718d
#
_entry.id   90c00a866473c9978ea8cb5245a4718d
#
_cell.length_a   1.000
_cell.length_b   1.000
_cell.length_c   1.000
_cell.angle_alpha   90.00
_cell.angle_beta   90.00
_cell.angle_gamma   90.00
#
_symmetry.space_group_name_H-M   'P 1'
#
loop_
_entity.id
_entity.type
_entity.pdbx_description
1 polymer ?
#
loop_
_entity_poly.entity_id
_entity_poly.type
_entity_poly.pdbx_seq_one_letter_code
_entity_poly.pdbx_strand_id
1 'polypeptide(L)'
;MNLIQDDENNVFVTGKAGSGKTTFLKYLIEKSGKNCIVAAPTGIAAINAGGVTLHSLFGIPFGPITPYDRLENKFSEYKVELLLKMELLIIDEISMVRPDILDTIDRKLRWVYESDEPFGGVQVIMFGDLFQLPPVTKKQEREILSDFYDGFFFFNALVFKRTGFHIVELTKIFRQTEPEFINVLNNIRNYQVTSDELDLLSELKDRKISSSYDNEYIHICTHKADVEKINADKL
;
A
#
# COMPACT_ATOMS: atom_id res chain seq x y z
N MET A 1 -6.39 11.65 -16.14
CA MET A 1 -5.61 12.88 -15.83
C MET A 1 -6.49 13.99 -15.26
N ASN A 2 -7.66 14.29 -15.83
CA ASN A 2 -8.51 15.39 -15.31
C ASN A 2 -8.89 15.26 -13.81
N LEU A 3 -9.20 14.06 -13.32
CA LEU A 3 -9.53 13.81 -11.90
C LEU A 3 -8.35 14.09 -10.94
N ILE A 4 -7.13 14.10 -11.42
CA ILE A 4 -5.91 14.29 -10.61
C ILE A 4 -5.45 15.74 -10.65
N GLN A 5 -5.82 16.47 -11.70
CA GLN A 5 -5.57 17.90 -11.83
C GLN A 5 -6.57 18.75 -11.03
N ASP A 6 -7.69 18.14 -10.65
CA ASP A 6 -8.68 18.76 -9.79
C ASP A 6 -8.29 18.52 -8.33
N ASP A 7 -7.89 19.57 -7.64
CA ASP A 7 -7.34 19.55 -6.28
C ASP A 7 -8.35 19.06 -5.22
N GLU A 8 -9.63 19.04 -5.55
CA GLU A 8 -10.70 18.62 -4.64
C GLU A 8 -10.92 17.10 -4.61
N ASN A 9 -10.30 16.33 -5.53
CA ASN A 9 -10.58 14.92 -5.68
C ASN A 9 -9.50 14.03 -5.06
N ASN A 10 -9.87 13.25 -4.04
CA ASN A 10 -9.07 12.13 -3.59
C ASN A 10 -9.30 10.91 -4.50
N VAL A 11 -8.24 10.17 -4.83
CA VAL A 11 -8.30 9.08 -5.81
C VAL A 11 -7.72 7.78 -5.24
N PHE A 12 -8.42 6.68 -5.44
CA PHE A 12 -7.91 5.34 -5.22
C PHE A 12 -7.67 4.66 -6.57
N VAL A 13 -6.39 4.44 -6.91
CA VAL A 13 -5.97 3.74 -8.12
C VAL A 13 -5.74 2.28 -7.76
N THR A 14 -6.56 1.41 -8.31
CA THR A 14 -6.45 -0.04 -8.11
C THR A 14 -6.17 -0.76 -9.42
N GLY A 15 -5.89 -2.05 -9.33
CA GLY A 15 -5.65 -2.89 -10.50
C GLY A 15 -4.80 -4.11 -10.16
N LYS A 16 -4.85 -5.12 -11.02
CA LYS A 16 -4.15 -6.39 -10.86
C LYS A 16 -2.63 -6.22 -10.78
N ALA A 17 -1.93 -7.24 -10.28
CA ALA A 17 -0.47 -7.29 -10.37
C ALA A 17 -0.03 -7.12 -11.82
N GLY A 18 0.95 -6.24 -12.06
CA GLY A 18 1.45 -5.97 -13.42
C GLY A 18 0.56 -5.06 -14.29
N SER A 19 -0.47 -4.41 -13.73
CA SER A 19 -1.31 -3.45 -14.46
C SER A 19 -0.66 -2.08 -14.67
N GLY A 20 0.56 -1.87 -14.17
CA GLY A 20 1.30 -0.62 -14.37
C GLY A 20 1.04 0.44 -13.28
N LYS A 21 0.51 0.09 -12.10
CA LYS A 21 0.29 1.04 -10.98
C LYS A 21 1.53 1.88 -10.65
N THR A 22 2.67 1.24 -10.43
CA THR A 22 3.94 1.93 -10.11
C THR A 22 4.43 2.80 -11.26
N THR A 23 4.23 2.38 -12.50
CA THR A 23 4.56 3.17 -13.70
C THR A 23 3.67 4.41 -13.76
N PHE A 24 2.38 4.25 -13.50
CA PHE A 24 1.44 5.36 -13.48
C PHE A 24 1.73 6.32 -12.31
N LEU A 25 2.11 5.82 -11.14
CA LEU A 25 2.54 6.62 -10.00
C LEU A 25 3.73 7.53 -10.40
N LYS A 26 4.77 6.95 -11.00
CA LYS A 26 5.96 7.72 -11.46
C LYS A 26 5.59 8.76 -12.52
N TYR A 27 4.76 8.39 -13.48
CA TYR A 27 4.25 9.31 -14.49
C TYR A 27 3.46 10.47 -13.87
N LEU A 28 2.65 10.17 -12.83
CA LEU A 28 1.86 11.17 -12.13
C LEU A 28 2.75 12.19 -11.39
N ILE A 29 3.79 11.73 -10.70
CA ILE A 29 4.75 12.62 -10.04
C ILE A 29 5.39 13.56 -11.06
N GLU A 30 5.82 13.02 -12.19
CA GLU A 30 6.49 13.80 -13.27
C GLU A 30 5.56 14.83 -13.91
N LYS A 31 4.26 14.50 -14.06
CA LYS A 31 3.31 15.31 -14.85
C LYS A 31 2.33 16.14 -14.03
N SER A 32 2.24 15.94 -12.71
CA SER A 32 1.29 16.69 -11.85
C SER A 32 1.63 18.17 -11.74
N GLY A 33 2.92 18.51 -11.81
CA GLY A 33 3.41 19.86 -11.52
C GLY A 33 3.28 20.27 -10.05
N LYS A 34 2.84 19.36 -9.15
CA LYS A 34 2.62 19.58 -7.73
C LYS A 34 3.82 19.15 -6.89
N ASN A 35 3.95 19.73 -5.71
CA ASN A 35 4.87 19.25 -4.68
C ASN A 35 4.35 17.94 -4.08
N CYS A 36 4.78 16.82 -4.67
CA CYS A 36 4.35 15.50 -4.27
C CYS A 36 5.22 14.93 -3.16
N ILE A 37 4.60 14.33 -2.13
CA ILE A 37 5.29 13.44 -1.20
C ILE A 37 4.75 12.03 -1.41
N VAL A 38 5.68 11.07 -1.61
CA VAL A 38 5.35 9.66 -1.78
C VAL A 38 5.66 8.91 -0.49
N ALA A 39 4.70 8.11 -0.03
CA ALA A 39 4.88 7.29 1.15
C ALA A 39 4.30 5.87 0.95
N ALA A 40 4.80 4.91 1.71
CA ALA A 40 4.32 3.53 1.66
C ALA A 40 4.36 2.88 3.05
N PRO A 41 3.62 1.77 3.30
CA PRO A 41 3.59 1.11 4.59
C PRO A 41 4.88 0.40 4.96
N THR A 42 5.69 -0.03 3.97
CA THR A 42 6.94 -0.77 4.19
C THR A 42 8.14 -0.07 3.58
N GLY A 43 9.35 -0.35 4.12
CA GLY A 43 10.58 0.23 3.59
C GLY A 43 10.85 -0.14 2.13
N ILE A 44 10.59 -1.41 1.75
CA ILE A 44 10.79 -1.88 0.37
C ILE A 44 9.83 -1.19 -0.59
N ALA A 45 8.55 -1.08 -0.23
CA ALA A 45 7.56 -0.36 -1.05
C ALA A 45 7.93 1.12 -1.18
N ALA A 46 8.38 1.75 -0.10
CA ALA A 46 8.82 3.15 -0.11
C ALA A 46 10.01 3.38 -1.07
N ILE A 47 11.03 2.51 -1.02
CA ILE A 47 12.19 2.59 -1.93
C ILE A 47 11.74 2.42 -3.38
N ASN A 48 10.89 1.43 -3.68
CA ASN A 48 10.40 1.16 -5.02
C ASN A 48 9.57 2.31 -5.61
N ALA A 49 8.81 2.98 -4.75
CA ALA A 49 8.00 4.15 -5.12
C ALA A 49 8.82 5.46 -5.17
N GLY A 50 10.07 5.44 -4.70
CA GLY A 50 10.92 6.64 -4.60
C GLY A 50 10.50 7.58 -3.46
N GLY A 51 9.97 7.02 -2.37
CA GLY A 51 9.43 7.77 -1.25
C GLY A 51 9.97 7.31 0.10
N VAL A 52 9.20 7.56 1.15
CA VAL A 52 9.53 7.24 2.55
C VAL A 52 8.42 6.38 3.18
N THR A 53 8.67 5.80 4.36
CA THR A 53 7.61 5.06 5.04
C THR A 53 6.61 6.00 5.71
N LEU A 54 5.33 5.61 5.75
CA LEU A 54 4.27 6.37 6.44
C LEU A 54 4.64 6.65 7.91
N HIS A 55 5.16 5.64 8.61
CA HIS A 55 5.58 5.77 10.01
C HIS A 55 6.68 6.82 10.18
N SER A 56 7.68 6.85 9.29
CA SER A 56 8.75 7.84 9.33
C SER A 56 8.25 9.24 8.95
N LEU A 57 7.43 9.35 7.89
CA LEU A 57 6.94 10.63 7.42
C LEU A 57 6.09 11.33 8.49
N PHE A 58 5.16 10.62 9.06
CA PHE A 58 4.20 11.19 10.01
C PHE A 58 4.56 10.97 11.50
N GLY A 59 5.72 10.35 11.79
CA GLY A 59 6.10 10.05 13.17
C GLY A 59 5.06 9.19 13.89
N ILE A 60 4.55 8.14 13.21
CA ILE A 60 3.53 7.24 13.75
C ILE A 60 4.20 6.17 14.61
N PRO A 61 3.78 5.98 15.86
CA PRO A 61 4.32 4.91 16.70
C PRO A 61 3.87 3.53 16.19
N PHE A 62 4.59 2.49 16.59
CA PHE A 62 4.16 1.12 16.35
C PHE A 62 3.04 0.72 17.33
N GLY A 63 2.14 -0.13 16.89
CA GLY A 63 1.01 -0.62 17.65
C GLY A 63 -0.32 -0.06 17.17
N PRO A 64 -1.44 -0.42 17.83
CA PRO A 64 -2.76 0.10 17.51
C PRO A 64 -2.89 1.54 18.02
N ILE A 65 -3.59 2.38 17.27
CA ILE A 65 -3.88 3.77 17.63
C ILE A 65 -5.38 3.95 17.58
N THR A 66 -5.98 4.29 18.74
CA THR A 66 -7.42 4.53 18.81
C THR A 66 -7.75 5.98 18.41
N PRO A 67 -9.00 6.27 18.02
CA PRO A 67 -9.42 7.65 17.72
C PRO A 67 -9.27 8.62 18.90
N TYR A 68 -9.22 8.08 20.12
CA TYR A 68 -9.13 8.86 21.36
C TYR A 68 -7.70 9.03 21.89
N ASP A 69 -6.74 8.31 21.30
CA ASP A 69 -5.34 8.44 21.71
C ASP A 69 -4.82 9.84 21.44
N ARG A 70 -4.10 10.38 22.41
CA ARG A 70 -3.45 11.67 22.29
C ARG A 70 -2.23 11.53 21.39
N LEU A 71 -2.32 12.04 20.17
CA LEU A 71 -1.17 12.02 19.25
C LEU A 71 -0.12 13.03 19.71
N GLU A 72 1.11 12.59 19.87
CA GLU A 72 2.24 13.50 20.01
C GLU A 72 2.57 14.11 18.63
N ASN A 73 2.29 15.40 18.48
CA ASN A 73 2.63 16.15 17.27
C ASN A 73 4.05 16.72 17.36
N LYS A 74 5.03 15.88 17.68
CA LYS A 74 6.44 16.25 17.77
C LYS A 74 7.09 16.18 16.39
N PHE A 75 6.78 17.15 15.55
CA PHE A 75 7.52 17.38 14.32
C PHE A 75 8.63 18.40 14.54
N SER A 76 9.79 18.20 13.90
CA SER A 76 10.78 19.29 13.79
C SER A 76 10.21 20.41 12.91
N GLU A 77 10.68 21.62 13.10
CA GLU A 77 10.28 22.78 12.27
C GLU A 77 10.49 22.48 10.78
N TYR A 78 11.61 21.89 10.41
CA TYR A 78 11.87 21.44 9.05
C TYR A 78 10.79 20.47 8.51
N LYS A 79 10.32 19.55 9.34
CA LYS A 79 9.29 18.59 8.91
C LYS A 79 7.93 19.25 8.74
N VAL A 80 7.58 20.18 9.62
CA VAL A 80 6.35 20.99 9.47
C VAL A 80 6.41 21.79 8.17
N GLU A 81 7.53 22.47 7.91
CA GLU A 81 7.73 23.21 6.66
C GLU A 81 7.64 22.31 5.41
N LEU A 82 8.21 21.12 5.46
CA LEU A 82 8.12 20.13 4.38
C LEU A 82 6.66 19.72 4.12
N LEU A 83 5.91 19.42 5.18
CA LEU A 83 4.51 19.01 5.06
C LEU A 83 3.64 20.19 4.57
N LEU A 84 3.87 21.41 5.04
CA LEU A 84 3.12 22.60 4.59
C LEU A 84 3.33 22.93 3.09
N LYS A 85 4.44 22.49 2.51
CA LYS A 85 4.70 22.64 1.07
C LYS A 85 4.08 21.51 0.23
N MET A 86 3.56 20.48 0.87
CA MET A 86 2.98 19.34 0.16
C MET A 86 1.60 19.68 -0.40
N GLU A 87 1.44 19.54 -1.71
CA GLU A 87 0.17 19.73 -2.43
C GLU A 87 -0.51 18.41 -2.74
N LEU A 88 0.27 17.32 -2.77
CA LEU A 88 -0.20 15.99 -3.11
C LEU A 88 0.50 14.91 -2.26
N LEU A 89 -0.28 14.16 -1.50
CA LEU A 89 0.18 12.94 -0.82
C LEU A 89 -0.14 11.73 -1.67
N ILE A 90 0.90 10.98 -2.05
CA ILE A 90 0.76 9.70 -2.75
C ILE A 90 1.08 8.57 -1.77
N ILE A 91 0.14 7.64 -1.59
CA ILE A 91 0.33 6.46 -0.75
C ILE A 91 0.34 5.21 -1.63
N ASP A 92 1.51 4.57 -1.76
CA ASP A 92 1.62 3.29 -2.46
C ASP A 92 1.36 2.11 -1.52
N GLU A 93 0.95 0.97 -2.06
CA GLU A 93 0.60 -0.26 -1.34
C GLU A 93 -0.43 -0.03 -0.20
N ILE A 94 -1.44 0.80 -0.46
CA ILE A 94 -2.48 1.17 0.52
C ILE A 94 -3.23 -0.05 1.08
N SER A 95 -3.29 -1.17 0.35
CA SER A 95 -3.92 -2.41 0.81
C SER A 95 -3.33 -2.95 2.12
N MET A 96 -2.08 -2.62 2.43
CA MET A 96 -1.38 -3.01 3.65
C MET A 96 -1.55 -2.00 4.80
N VAL A 97 -2.26 -0.90 4.59
CA VAL A 97 -2.45 0.17 5.58
C VAL A 97 -3.71 -0.10 6.39
N ARG A 98 -3.57 -0.10 7.71
CA ARG A 98 -4.68 -0.22 8.66
C ARG A 98 -5.50 1.08 8.72
N PRO A 99 -6.79 1.01 9.10
CA PRO A 99 -7.64 2.19 9.18
C PRO A 99 -7.15 3.21 10.23
N ASP A 100 -6.65 2.76 11.36
CA ASP A 100 -6.10 3.61 12.42
C ASP A 100 -4.87 4.40 11.96
N ILE A 101 -4.05 3.82 11.08
CA ILE A 101 -2.90 4.52 10.49
C ILE A 101 -3.38 5.63 9.54
N LEU A 102 -4.39 5.36 8.70
CA LEU A 102 -4.93 6.37 7.79
C LEU A 102 -5.60 7.52 8.55
N ASP A 103 -6.37 7.23 9.61
CA ASP A 103 -6.95 8.25 10.48
C ASP A 103 -5.88 9.04 11.24
N THR A 104 -4.77 8.39 11.61
CA THR A 104 -3.64 9.09 12.23
C THR A 104 -2.99 10.08 11.26
N ILE A 105 -2.85 9.71 9.99
CA ILE A 105 -2.35 10.60 8.94
C ILE A 105 -3.30 11.79 8.76
N ASP A 106 -4.61 11.55 8.67
CA ASP A 106 -5.62 12.61 8.61
C ASP A 106 -5.48 13.60 9.79
N ARG A 107 -5.46 13.08 11.02
CA ARG A 107 -5.37 13.89 12.24
C ARG A 107 -4.09 14.73 12.28
N LYS A 108 -2.96 14.16 11.84
CA LYS A 108 -1.67 14.87 11.80
C LYS A 108 -1.64 15.94 10.72
N LEU A 109 -2.19 15.67 9.54
CA LEU A 109 -2.28 16.69 8.49
C LEU A 109 -3.23 17.83 8.89
N ARG A 110 -4.39 17.53 9.45
CA ARG A 110 -5.29 18.56 9.98
C ARG A 110 -4.62 19.43 11.02
N TRP A 111 -3.78 18.84 11.87
CA TRP A 111 -3.00 19.61 12.84
C TRP A 111 -1.94 20.50 12.16
N VAL A 112 -1.20 19.98 11.15
CA VAL A 112 -0.16 20.75 10.43
C VAL A 112 -0.76 21.91 9.66
N TYR A 113 -1.90 21.70 9.01
CA TYR A 113 -2.57 22.71 8.19
C TYR A 113 -3.56 23.59 8.96
N GLU A 114 -3.71 23.37 10.28
CA GLU A 114 -4.69 24.05 11.13
C GLU A 114 -6.10 24.05 10.50
N SER A 115 -6.50 22.92 9.91
CA SER A 115 -7.73 22.76 9.13
C SER A 115 -8.53 21.55 9.60
N ASP A 116 -9.86 21.67 9.62
CA ASP A 116 -10.78 20.56 9.91
C ASP A 116 -11.16 19.73 8.65
N GLU A 117 -10.70 20.16 7.48
CA GLU A 117 -10.89 19.42 6.24
C GLU A 117 -10.17 18.07 6.29
N PRO A 118 -10.74 17.02 5.68
CA PRO A 118 -10.06 15.74 5.54
C PRO A 118 -8.64 15.89 4.99
N PHE A 119 -7.67 15.26 5.67
CA PHE A 119 -6.24 15.38 5.38
C PHE A 119 -5.70 16.81 5.40
N GLY A 120 -6.38 17.73 6.12
CA GLY A 120 -5.99 19.15 6.16
C GLY A 120 -6.22 19.88 4.83
N GLY A 121 -7.05 19.35 3.94
CA GLY A 121 -7.28 19.87 2.59
C GLY A 121 -6.26 19.39 1.55
N VAL A 122 -5.28 18.57 1.94
CA VAL A 122 -4.29 17.99 0.99
C VAL A 122 -4.94 16.92 0.14
N GLN A 123 -4.75 16.99 -1.17
CA GLN A 123 -5.17 15.91 -2.08
C GLN A 123 -4.42 14.61 -1.78
N VAL A 124 -5.15 13.48 -1.70
CA VAL A 124 -4.57 12.16 -1.45
C VAL A 124 -4.85 11.21 -2.60
N ILE A 125 -3.79 10.63 -3.16
CA ILE A 125 -3.89 9.57 -4.17
C ILE A 125 -3.30 8.29 -3.61
N MET A 126 -4.12 7.25 -3.57
CA MET A 126 -3.75 5.94 -3.04
C MET A 126 -3.61 4.93 -4.15
N PHE A 127 -2.55 4.13 -4.12
CA PHE A 127 -2.31 3.01 -5.03
C PHE A 127 -2.33 1.70 -4.27
N GLY A 128 -3.01 0.69 -4.81
CA GLY A 128 -3.01 -0.63 -4.17
C GLY A 128 -3.86 -1.65 -4.89
N ASP A 129 -3.84 -2.86 -4.34
CA ASP A 129 -4.63 -3.99 -4.83
C ASP A 129 -5.19 -4.76 -3.64
N LEU A 130 -6.51 -4.70 -3.43
CA LEU A 130 -7.20 -5.33 -2.29
C LEU A 130 -7.13 -6.87 -2.29
N PHE A 131 -6.72 -7.48 -3.40
CA PHE A 131 -6.51 -8.93 -3.51
C PHE A 131 -5.05 -9.34 -3.26
N GLN A 132 -4.15 -8.38 -2.99
CA GLN A 132 -2.80 -8.63 -2.53
C GLN A 132 -2.73 -8.68 -1.00
N LEU A 133 -1.55 -8.46 -0.42
CA LEU A 133 -1.38 -8.59 1.03
C LEU A 133 -2.26 -7.61 1.81
N PRO A 134 -3.09 -8.10 2.73
CA PRO A 134 -3.88 -7.27 3.62
C PRO A 134 -3.00 -6.65 4.73
N PRO A 135 -3.54 -5.71 5.50
CA PRO A 135 -2.87 -5.19 6.68
C PRO A 135 -2.52 -6.31 7.67
N VAL A 136 -1.28 -6.31 8.15
CA VAL A 136 -0.84 -7.25 9.17
C VAL A 136 -1.29 -6.74 10.54
N THR A 137 -2.16 -7.48 11.22
CA THR A 137 -2.69 -7.16 12.54
C THR A 137 -2.53 -8.34 13.48
N LYS A 138 -1.93 -8.12 14.65
CA LYS A 138 -1.86 -9.13 15.72
C LYS A 138 -3.23 -9.28 16.39
N LYS A 139 -3.46 -10.43 17.04
CA LYS A 139 -4.73 -10.69 17.72
C LYS A 139 -5.10 -9.58 18.72
N GLN A 140 -4.17 -9.16 19.55
CA GLN A 140 -4.39 -8.08 20.53
C GLN A 140 -4.72 -6.74 19.88
N GLU A 141 -4.07 -6.42 18.75
CA GLU A 141 -4.36 -5.19 17.99
C GLU A 141 -5.77 -5.21 17.40
N ARG A 142 -6.22 -6.39 16.92
CA ARG A 142 -7.59 -6.57 16.41
C ARG A 142 -8.63 -6.37 17.50
N GLU A 143 -8.40 -6.93 18.69
CA GLU A 143 -9.29 -6.78 19.85
C GLU A 143 -9.49 -5.30 20.20
N ILE A 144 -8.42 -4.51 20.22
CA ILE A 144 -8.49 -3.06 20.50
C ILE A 144 -9.18 -2.30 19.36
N LEU A 145 -8.80 -2.56 18.11
CA LEU A 145 -9.29 -1.77 16.97
C LEU A 145 -10.72 -2.11 16.58
N SER A 146 -11.21 -3.32 16.88
CA SER A 146 -12.59 -3.74 16.57
C SER A 146 -13.67 -2.93 17.29
N ASP A 147 -13.31 -2.26 18.39
CA ASP A 147 -14.24 -1.36 19.09
C ASP A 147 -14.50 -0.06 18.33
N PHE A 148 -13.64 0.27 17.34
CA PHE A 148 -13.66 1.55 16.63
C PHE A 148 -13.86 1.42 15.13
N TYR A 149 -13.52 0.26 14.55
CA TYR A 149 -13.50 0.04 13.09
C TYR A 149 -14.23 -1.23 12.71
N ASP A 150 -15.09 -1.15 11.70
CA ASP A 150 -15.84 -2.29 11.16
C ASP A 150 -14.97 -3.34 10.47
N GLY A 151 -13.68 -3.04 10.26
CA GLY A 151 -12.70 -3.91 9.62
C GLY A 151 -11.30 -3.30 9.65
N PHE A 152 -10.31 -4.00 9.07
CA PHE A 152 -8.90 -3.61 9.22
C PHE A 152 -8.26 -3.05 7.94
N PHE A 153 -9.02 -2.88 6.88
CA PHE A 153 -8.55 -2.23 5.66
C PHE A 153 -8.66 -0.70 5.76
N PHE A 154 -7.84 -0.01 4.99
CA PHE A 154 -7.79 1.46 4.95
C PHE A 154 -9.17 2.12 4.72
N PHE A 155 -10.04 1.50 3.92
CA PHE A 155 -11.39 2.03 3.64
C PHE A 155 -12.36 1.92 4.83
N ASN A 156 -11.99 1.24 5.92
CA ASN A 156 -12.71 1.28 7.19
C ASN A 156 -12.32 2.48 8.06
N ALA A 157 -11.34 3.29 7.66
CA ALA A 157 -10.94 4.50 8.36
C ALA A 157 -12.11 5.51 8.45
N LEU A 158 -12.16 6.23 9.56
CA LEU A 158 -13.22 7.23 9.81
C LEU A 158 -13.12 8.39 8.80
N VAL A 159 -11.89 8.78 8.43
CA VAL A 159 -11.66 9.80 7.39
C VAL A 159 -12.23 9.38 6.05
N PHE A 160 -12.19 8.09 5.72
CA PHE A 160 -12.73 7.57 4.47
C PHE A 160 -14.25 7.77 4.36
N LYS A 161 -14.96 7.74 5.50
CA LYS A 161 -16.41 8.05 5.58
C LYS A 161 -16.71 9.55 5.47
N ARG A 162 -15.72 10.42 5.74
CA ARG A 162 -15.85 11.89 5.71
C ARG A 162 -15.53 12.50 4.35
N THR A 163 -14.70 11.83 3.57
CA THR A 163 -14.28 12.29 2.23
C THR A 163 -14.62 11.25 1.17
N GLY A 164 -14.96 11.69 -0.01
CA GLY A 164 -15.15 10.81 -1.17
C GLY A 164 -13.80 10.44 -1.81
N PHE A 165 -13.74 9.24 -2.38
CA PHE A 165 -12.62 8.79 -3.21
C PHE A 165 -13.15 8.37 -4.58
N HIS A 166 -12.56 8.91 -5.64
CA HIS A 166 -12.78 8.40 -6.97
C HIS A 166 -11.97 7.13 -7.18
N ILE A 167 -12.60 6.07 -7.66
CA ILE A 167 -11.92 4.79 -7.89
C ILE A 167 -11.55 4.69 -9.37
N VAL A 168 -10.26 4.46 -9.64
CA VAL A 168 -9.73 4.22 -10.98
C VAL A 168 -9.13 2.83 -11.05
N GLU A 169 -9.68 1.95 -11.88
CA GLU A 169 -9.16 0.60 -12.04
C GLU A 169 -8.32 0.49 -13.33
N LEU A 170 -7.06 0.04 -13.16
CA LEU A 170 -6.17 -0.31 -14.27
C LEU A 170 -6.40 -1.77 -14.64
N THR A 171 -7.07 -2.00 -15.76
CA THR A 171 -7.53 -3.33 -16.18
C THR A 171 -6.50 -4.11 -17.01
N LYS A 172 -5.61 -3.41 -17.75
CA LYS A 172 -4.65 -4.05 -18.65
C LYS A 172 -3.42 -4.55 -17.89
N ILE A 173 -3.03 -5.80 -18.13
CA ILE A 173 -1.82 -6.43 -17.58
C ILE A 173 -0.68 -6.27 -18.57
N PHE A 174 0.51 -5.85 -18.10
CA PHE A 174 1.72 -5.63 -18.92
C PHE A 174 2.90 -6.50 -18.50
N ARG A 175 2.90 -7.06 -17.29
CA ARG A 175 4.03 -7.81 -16.72
C ARG A 175 4.18 -9.21 -17.31
N GLN A 176 3.07 -9.90 -17.48
CA GLN A 176 3.02 -11.24 -18.08
C GLN A 176 2.48 -11.15 -19.49
N THR A 177 3.04 -11.98 -20.37
CA THR A 177 2.65 -12.03 -21.80
C THR A 177 1.96 -13.33 -22.19
N GLU A 178 2.09 -14.39 -21.37
CA GLU A 178 1.48 -15.70 -21.62
C GLU A 178 0.01 -15.70 -21.20
N PRO A 179 -0.96 -15.79 -22.13
CA PRO A 179 -2.38 -15.67 -21.81
C PRO A 179 -2.88 -16.76 -20.85
N GLU A 180 -2.36 -17.99 -20.97
CA GLU A 180 -2.74 -19.10 -20.12
C GLU A 180 -2.34 -18.86 -18.68
N PHE A 181 -1.10 -18.44 -18.43
CA PHE A 181 -0.62 -18.09 -17.09
C PHE A 181 -1.37 -16.90 -16.49
N ILE A 182 -1.66 -15.87 -17.29
CA ILE A 182 -2.50 -14.74 -16.85
C ILE A 182 -3.88 -15.22 -16.42
N ASN A 183 -4.45 -16.20 -17.13
CA ASN A 183 -5.77 -16.75 -16.80
C ASN A 183 -5.74 -17.52 -15.48
N VAL A 184 -4.75 -18.38 -15.26
CA VAL A 184 -4.53 -19.06 -13.98
C VAL A 184 -4.43 -18.08 -12.82
N LEU A 185 -3.61 -17.02 -12.94
CA LEU A 185 -3.47 -16.00 -11.92
C LEU A 185 -4.79 -15.25 -11.64
N ASN A 186 -5.58 -14.97 -12.68
CA ASN A 186 -6.90 -14.37 -12.53
C ASN A 186 -7.88 -15.30 -11.81
N ASN A 187 -7.87 -16.59 -12.12
CA ASN A 187 -8.73 -17.58 -11.51
C ASN A 187 -8.37 -17.80 -10.03
N ILE A 188 -7.07 -17.82 -9.69
CA ILE A 188 -6.61 -17.81 -8.29
C ILE A 188 -7.16 -16.57 -7.56
N ARG A 189 -7.02 -15.39 -8.14
CA ARG A 189 -7.50 -14.13 -7.58
C ARG A 189 -9.00 -14.15 -7.31
N ASN A 190 -9.78 -14.75 -8.21
CA ASN A 190 -11.24 -14.77 -8.15
C ASN A 190 -11.81 -15.99 -7.40
N TYR A 191 -10.96 -16.86 -6.82
CA TYR A 191 -11.36 -18.14 -6.22
C TYR A 191 -12.11 -19.07 -7.21
N GLN A 192 -11.71 -19.07 -8.49
CA GLN A 192 -12.31 -19.82 -9.59
C GLN A 192 -11.34 -20.81 -10.22
N VAL A 193 -10.35 -21.28 -9.45
CA VAL A 193 -9.31 -22.22 -9.93
C VAL A 193 -9.96 -23.55 -10.30
N THR A 194 -9.64 -24.03 -11.49
CA THR A 194 -10.09 -25.35 -11.99
C THR A 194 -9.14 -26.47 -11.57
N SER A 195 -9.60 -27.75 -11.72
CA SER A 195 -8.73 -28.92 -11.49
C SER A 195 -7.50 -28.91 -12.37
N ASP A 196 -7.66 -28.62 -13.66
CA ASP A 196 -6.57 -28.61 -14.65
C ASP A 196 -5.50 -27.55 -14.31
N GLU A 197 -5.92 -26.40 -13.81
CA GLU A 197 -5.02 -25.35 -13.33
C GLU A 197 -4.28 -25.73 -12.04
N LEU A 198 -4.92 -26.51 -11.15
CA LEU A 198 -4.25 -27.06 -9.97
C LEU A 198 -3.21 -28.11 -10.35
N ASP A 199 -3.49 -28.92 -11.35
CA ASP A 199 -2.56 -29.91 -11.88
C ASP A 199 -1.33 -29.23 -12.50
N LEU A 200 -1.54 -28.18 -13.31
CA LEU A 200 -0.48 -27.35 -13.86
C LEU A 200 0.41 -26.74 -12.75
N LEU A 201 -0.19 -26.18 -11.71
CA LEU A 201 0.55 -25.62 -10.58
C LEU A 201 1.33 -26.68 -9.81
N SER A 202 0.78 -27.90 -9.69
CA SER A 202 1.44 -29.03 -9.04
C SER A 202 2.66 -29.52 -9.84
N GLU A 203 2.57 -29.59 -11.16
CA GLU A 203 3.72 -29.88 -12.03
C GLU A 203 4.85 -28.84 -11.89
N LEU A 204 4.49 -27.56 -11.79
CA LEU A 204 5.47 -26.48 -11.58
C LEU A 204 6.15 -26.55 -10.22
N LYS A 205 5.44 -27.02 -9.17
CA LYS A 205 5.98 -27.19 -7.81
C LYS A 205 7.13 -28.19 -7.77
N ASP A 206 7.03 -29.28 -8.53
CA ASP A 206 8.01 -30.37 -8.53
C ASP A 206 9.15 -30.14 -9.54
N ARG A 207 9.10 -29.04 -10.26
CA ARG A 207 10.12 -28.69 -11.26
C ARG A 207 11.45 -28.35 -10.57
N LYS A 208 12.47 -29.18 -10.82
CA LYS A 208 13.83 -28.94 -10.34
C LYS A 208 14.44 -27.74 -11.07
N ILE A 209 14.86 -26.73 -10.32
CA ILE A 209 15.68 -25.64 -10.85
C ILE A 209 17.08 -26.20 -11.04
N SER A 210 17.68 -26.01 -12.23
CA SER A 210 19.05 -26.48 -12.47
C SER A 210 20.04 -25.68 -11.64
N SER A 211 21.09 -26.33 -11.13
CA SER A 211 22.14 -25.71 -10.29
C SER A 211 22.88 -24.55 -10.98
N SER A 212 22.77 -24.42 -12.32
CA SER A 212 23.33 -23.27 -13.06
C SER A 212 22.64 -21.93 -12.76
N TYR A 213 21.45 -21.96 -12.11
CA TYR A 213 20.66 -20.75 -11.76
C TYR A 213 20.70 -20.44 -10.26
N ASP A 214 21.57 -21.06 -9.45
CA ASP A 214 21.58 -20.91 -7.99
C ASP A 214 21.72 -19.46 -7.49
N ASN A 215 22.20 -18.54 -8.31
CA ASN A 215 22.31 -17.12 -8.00
C ASN A 215 21.25 -16.23 -8.68
N GLU A 216 20.33 -16.82 -9.46
CA GLU A 216 19.34 -16.07 -10.27
C GLU A 216 17.93 -16.14 -9.73
N TYR A 217 17.68 -16.84 -8.62
CA TYR A 217 16.35 -16.93 -8.00
C TYR A 217 16.36 -16.50 -6.55
N ILE A 218 15.19 -16.06 -6.07
CA ILE A 218 14.97 -15.72 -4.67
C ILE A 218 14.02 -16.71 -4.02
N HIS A 219 14.25 -17.01 -2.76
CA HIS A 219 13.32 -17.78 -1.95
C HIS A 219 12.23 -16.87 -1.37
N ILE A 220 10.96 -17.21 -1.61
CA ILE A 220 9.81 -16.54 -1.00
C ILE A 220 9.28 -17.45 0.09
N CYS A 221 9.30 -16.98 1.34
CA CYS A 221 8.86 -17.73 2.51
C CYS A 221 7.68 -17.06 3.17
N THR A 222 6.81 -17.86 3.81
CA THR A 222 5.66 -17.35 4.56
C THR A 222 6.03 -16.88 5.97
N HIS A 223 7.16 -17.36 6.51
CA HIS A 223 7.61 -17.06 7.87
C HIS A 223 9.03 -16.49 7.89
N LYS A 224 9.25 -15.49 8.74
CA LYS A 224 10.56 -14.85 8.89
C LYS A 224 11.66 -15.81 9.34
N ALA A 225 11.33 -16.77 10.20
CA ALA A 225 12.27 -17.78 10.67
C ALA A 225 12.85 -18.63 9.52
N ASP A 226 12.05 -18.95 8.51
CA ASP A 226 12.51 -19.70 7.33
C ASP A 226 13.47 -18.85 6.49
N VAL A 227 13.19 -17.56 6.36
CA VAL A 227 14.09 -16.61 5.68
C VAL A 227 15.42 -16.53 6.39
N GLU A 228 15.41 -16.38 7.72
CA GLU A 228 16.63 -16.32 8.54
C GLU A 228 17.47 -17.59 8.42
N LYS A 229 16.82 -18.76 8.45
CA LYS A 229 17.49 -20.04 8.27
C LYS A 229 18.15 -20.18 6.90
N ILE A 230 17.41 -19.88 5.81
CA ILE A 230 17.93 -19.97 4.44
C ILE A 230 19.10 -19.00 4.23
N ASN A 231 19.02 -17.77 4.76
CA ASN A 231 20.08 -16.80 4.66
C ASN A 231 21.32 -17.24 5.45
N ALA A 232 21.15 -17.82 6.64
CA ALA A 232 22.27 -18.32 7.44
C ALA A 232 22.97 -19.52 6.78
N ASP A 233 22.23 -20.37 6.07
CA ASP A 233 22.79 -21.51 5.34
C ASP A 233 23.54 -21.10 4.05
N LYS A 234 23.31 -19.88 3.54
CA LYS A 234 23.93 -19.35 2.30
C LYS A 234 25.06 -18.33 2.53
N LEU A 235 25.23 -17.84 3.75
CA LEU A 235 26.32 -16.94 4.19
C LEU A 235 27.50 -17.76 4.74
#